data_2855d7dc3fd21dc425087e3859a2bebe
#
_entry.id   2855d7dc3fd21dc425087e3859a2bebe
#
_cell.length_a   1.000
_cell.length_b   1.000
_cell.length_c   1.000
_cell.angle_alpha   90.00
_cell.angle_beta   90.00
_cell.angle_gamma   90.00
#
_symmetry.space_group_name_H-M   'P 1'
#
loop_
_entity.id
_entity.type
_entity.pdbx_description
1 polymer ?
#
loop_
_entity_poly.entity_id
_entity_poly.type
_entity_poly.pdbx_seq_one_letter_code
_entity_poly.pdbx_strand_id
1 'polypeptide(L)'
;MSKKLLLTFLIGMFLIAACTSNTPEPTQEPNPTEVLTEEPTAEPTEVSIEGDRMPCTTVFDYATDPEIDQYQAVVDQAEPVTEDDWIYGDPDAPITIIEYEDFQCPACPGFSLSVKALIKDFPSIRVVFRHLPLPSIHDKAYISAMAAEAAGAQGKFWEMHDVLYTLQSDWTNMSEDEFVDWVTGKAEELELDIDQFSEDMFDEEARAELEATNVERLSMGFNYTPFVIVNDRIYRNGNPNLFSLVGIYEYDGYEECPPWVIEPEKSYSAVLDTSAGKIEMELYADVAPLAVNNFVFLAQEGWYDGVFFHRVVEEFVAQAGDPSGYGAVGPGYTFANETDNDLVYDEAGILGMANSGADRNGSQFFITLGPTPDLNGGYTIFGKVKEDSLAVLDEIALRDPNTATDFEGATIINGVEIIEN
;
A
#
# COMPACT_ATOMS: atom_id res chain seq x y z
N MET A 1 -8.13 22.78 34.63
CA MET A 1 -7.95 23.52 33.37
C MET A 1 -6.93 22.74 32.58
N SER A 2 -7.39 21.86 31.69
CA SER A 2 -6.57 20.92 30.90
C SER A 2 -6.32 21.51 29.52
N LYS A 3 -5.05 21.71 29.17
CA LYS A 3 -4.65 22.13 27.82
C LYS A 3 -4.55 20.88 26.93
N LYS A 4 -5.51 20.71 26.03
CA LYS A 4 -5.41 19.73 24.95
C LYS A 4 -4.39 20.25 23.93
N LEU A 5 -3.34 19.47 23.71
CA LEU A 5 -2.35 19.69 22.66
C LEU A 5 -2.92 19.08 21.38
N LEU A 6 -3.24 19.91 20.40
CA LEU A 6 -3.64 19.50 19.05
C LEU A 6 -2.35 19.15 18.28
N LEU A 7 -2.17 17.89 17.97
CA LEU A 7 -1.10 17.43 17.07
C LEU A 7 -1.68 17.36 15.64
N THR A 8 -1.30 18.33 14.82
CA THR A 8 -1.71 18.40 13.41
C THR A 8 -0.69 17.60 12.58
N PHE A 9 -1.09 16.46 12.06
CA PHE A 9 -0.31 15.70 11.08
C PHE A 9 -0.46 16.38 9.69
N LEU A 10 0.63 16.95 9.19
CA LEU A 10 0.74 17.40 7.79
C LEU A 10 1.19 16.20 6.94
N ILE A 11 0.27 15.66 6.15
CA ILE A 11 0.63 14.78 5.03
C ILE A 11 1.15 15.68 3.91
N GLY A 12 2.47 15.61 3.68
CA GLY A 12 3.15 16.37 2.63
C GLY A 12 2.82 15.84 1.24
N MET A 13 1.97 16.56 0.52
CA MET A 13 1.72 16.37 -0.90
C MET A 13 2.91 16.95 -1.68
N PHE A 14 3.75 16.09 -2.27
CA PHE A 14 4.84 16.52 -3.15
C PHE A 14 4.28 17.01 -4.49
N LEU A 15 4.17 18.34 -4.63
CA LEU A 15 4.00 19.00 -5.93
C LEU A 15 5.40 19.23 -6.53
N ILE A 16 5.71 18.51 -7.60
CA ILE A 16 6.89 18.81 -8.43
C ILE A 16 6.56 20.02 -9.31
N ALA A 17 7.12 21.17 -8.98
CA ALA A 17 7.07 22.35 -9.84
C ALA A 17 8.14 22.22 -10.94
N ALA A 18 7.71 22.03 -12.18
CA ALA A 18 8.56 22.17 -13.35
C ALA A 18 8.70 23.65 -13.70
N CYS A 19 9.92 24.18 -13.59
CA CYS A 19 10.27 25.49 -14.13
C CYS A 19 10.38 25.44 -15.64
N THR A 20 9.47 26.09 -16.36
CA THR A 20 9.62 26.36 -17.80
C THR A 20 10.08 27.81 -17.99
N SER A 21 11.25 27.97 -18.60
CA SER A 21 11.75 29.23 -19.08
C SER A 21 11.07 29.59 -20.42
N ASN A 22 10.36 30.69 -20.46
CA ASN A 22 9.80 31.30 -21.69
C ASN A 22 10.88 32.07 -22.45
N THR A 23 11.11 31.70 -23.69
CA THR A 23 11.71 32.55 -24.70
C THR A 23 10.75 32.66 -25.89
N PRO A 24 10.39 33.81 -26.40
CA PRO A 24 9.45 33.94 -27.50
C PRO A 24 10.16 33.85 -28.85
N GLU A 25 9.63 33.08 -29.78
CA GLU A 25 10.03 33.03 -31.18
C GLU A 25 8.90 33.43 -32.11
N PRO A 26 9.20 33.96 -33.32
CA PRO A 26 8.33 34.83 -34.06
C PRO A 26 7.29 34.10 -34.91
N THR A 27 6.17 34.81 -35.09
CA THR A 27 5.02 34.49 -35.94
C THR A 27 5.37 34.19 -37.40
N GLN A 28 4.88 33.06 -37.93
CA GLN A 28 4.68 32.81 -39.35
C GLN A 28 3.18 32.72 -39.68
N GLU A 29 2.82 33.29 -40.80
CA GLU A 29 1.46 33.35 -41.38
C GLU A 29 0.99 31.97 -41.90
N PRO A 30 -0.33 31.74 -41.99
CA PRO A 30 -0.89 30.45 -42.36
C PRO A 30 -0.91 30.23 -43.88
N ASN A 31 -0.54 29.03 -44.33
CA ASN A 31 -0.71 28.54 -45.69
C ASN A 31 -1.91 27.58 -45.76
N PRO A 32 -2.64 27.51 -46.89
CA PRO A 32 -4.00 26.99 -46.92
C PRO A 32 -4.11 25.48 -47.14
N THR A 33 -5.10 24.90 -46.48
CA THR A 33 -5.92 23.76 -46.91
C THR A 33 -5.20 22.47 -47.29
N GLU A 34 -4.97 21.62 -46.26
CA GLU A 34 -4.92 20.17 -46.49
C GLU A 34 -6.27 19.56 -46.07
N VAL A 35 -6.79 18.76 -46.98
CA VAL A 35 -7.98 17.95 -46.80
C VAL A 35 -7.67 16.89 -45.73
N LEU A 36 -8.34 16.95 -44.58
CA LEU A 36 -8.31 15.89 -43.56
C LEU A 36 -8.95 14.65 -44.20
N THR A 37 -8.14 13.68 -44.53
CA THR A 37 -8.58 12.30 -44.68
C THR A 37 -8.95 11.80 -43.31
N GLU A 38 -10.19 11.33 -43.13
CA GLU A 38 -10.63 10.61 -41.94
C GLU A 38 -9.65 9.49 -41.65
N GLU A 39 -8.99 9.55 -40.48
CA GLU A 39 -8.28 8.40 -39.92
C GLU A 39 -9.31 7.29 -39.65
N PRO A 40 -8.98 6.04 -39.93
CA PRO A 40 -9.88 4.94 -39.58
C PRO A 40 -10.07 4.90 -38.09
N THR A 41 -11.32 4.98 -37.65
CA THR A 41 -11.74 4.64 -36.30
C THR A 41 -11.17 3.26 -35.96
N ALA A 42 -10.27 3.19 -35.00
CA ALA A 42 -9.82 1.92 -34.46
C ALA A 42 -11.04 1.15 -33.94
N GLU A 43 -11.27 -0.03 -34.49
CA GLU A 43 -12.25 -0.94 -33.94
C GLU A 43 -11.85 -1.22 -32.46
N PRO A 44 -12.81 -1.36 -31.56
CA PRO A 44 -12.53 -1.72 -30.16
C PRO A 44 -11.68 -2.99 -30.18
N THR A 45 -10.55 -2.97 -29.49
CA THR A 45 -9.71 -4.15 -29.36
C THR A 45 -10.51 -5.15 -28.55
N GLU A 46 -10.97 -6.24 -29.20
CA GLU A 46 -11.61 -7.35 -28.50
C GLU A 46 -10.64 -7.84 -27.41
N VAL A 47 -11.02 -7.68 -26.15
CA VAL A 47 -10.27 -8.25 -25.02
C VAL A 47 -10.51 -9.76 -25.08
N SER A 48 -9.55 -10.48 -25.64
CA SER A 48 -9.60 -11.95 -25.62
C SER A 48 -9.34 -12.44 -24.21
N ILE A 49 -10.29 -13.18 -23.63
CA ILE A 49 -10.08 -13.93 -22.38
C ILE A 49 -9.09 -15.04 -22.73
N GLU A 50 -7.82 -14.84 -22.39
CA GLU A 50 -6.78 -15.85 -22.50
C GLU A 50 -6.46 -16.40 -21.10
N GLY A 51 -6.62 -17.70 -20.91
CA GLY A 51 -6.35 -18.39 -19.65
C GLY A 51 -7.56 -18.51 -18.71
N ASP A 52 -7.38 -19.29 -17.65
CA ASP A 52 -8.44 -19.59 -16.67
C ASP A 52 -8.61 -18.46 -15.63
N ARG A 53 -7.66 -17.51 -15.57
CA ARG A 53 -7.63 -16.41 -14.60
C ARG A 53 -7.47 -15.05 -15.27
N MET A 54 -8.05 -14.06 -14.66
CA MET A 54 -7.90 -12.64 -15.02
C MET A 54 -6.43 -12.20 -14.84
N PRO A 55 -5.83 -11.42 -15.77
CA PRO A 55 -4.51 -10.86 -15.57
C PRO A 55 -4.51 -9.85 -14.42
N CYS A 56 -3.66 -10.10 -13.44
CA CYS A 56 -3.44 -9.22 -12.29
C CYS A 56 -2.00 -9.40 -11.75
N THR A 57 -1.62 -8.58 -10.77
CA THR A 57 -0.38 -8.73 -10.00
C THR A 57 -0.75 -8.94 -8.55
N THR A 58 -0.39 -10.08 -7.97
CA THR A 58 -0.63 -10.35 -6.54
C THR A 58 0.43 -9.68 -5.68
N VAL A 59 0.20 -9.60 -4.37
CA VAL A 59 1.20 -9.05 -3.42
C VAL A 59 2.50 -9.86 -3.46
N PHE A 60 2.42 -11.14 -3.76
CA PHE A 60 3.56 -12.04 -3.85
C PHE A 60 3.98 -12.35 -5.29
N ASP A 61 3.33 -11.73 -6.28
CA ASP A 61 3.67 -11.95 -7.69
C ASP A 61 4.74 -10.95 -8.14
N TYR A 62 5.87 -11.50 -8.51
CA TYR A 62 7.02 -10.79 -9.07
C TYR A 62 7.31 -11.31 -10.47
N ALA A 63 6.27 -11.53 -11.28
CA ALA A 63 6.34 -12.16 -12.59
C ALA A 63 7.41 -11.58 -13.53
N THR A 64 7.92 -10.38 -13.23
CA THR A 64 9.01 -9.73 -13.96
C THR A 64 10.38 -9.90 -13.33
N ASP A 65 10.47 -10.52 -12.13
CA ASP A 65 11.73 -10.73 -11.44
C ASP A 65 12.22 -12.18 -11.59
N PRO A 66 13.22 -12.43 -12.44
CA PRO A 66 13.75 -13.79 -12.64
C PRO A 66 14.50 -14.35 -11.42
N GLU A 67 14.73 -13.52 -10.39
CA GLU A 67 15.47 -13.90 -9.20
C GLU A 67 14.55 -14.30 -8.03
N ILE A 68 13.21 -14.27 -8.19
CA ILE A 68 12.28 -14.51 -7.09
C ILE A 68 12.49 -15.89 -6.44
N ASP A 69 12.70 -16.95 -7.24
CA ASP A 69 12.93 -18.30 -6.75
C ASP A 69 14.23 -18.37 -5.92
N GLN A 70 15.25 -17.59 -6.31
CA GLN A 70 16.49 -17.49 -5.55
C GLN A 70 16.25 -16.85 -4.18
N TYR A 71 15.47 -15.76 -4.12
CA TYR A 71 15.17 -15.08 -2.86
C TYR A 71 14.24 -15.91 -1.98
N GLN A 72 13.28 -16.62 -2.54
CA GLN A 72 12.45 -17.56 -1.76
C GLN A 72 13.30 -18.67 -1.15
N ALA A 73 14.29 -19.19 -1.87
CA ALA A 73 15.22 -20.18 -1.33
C ALA A 73 16.09 -19.61 -0.17
N VAL A 74 16.29 -18.29 -0.11
CA VAL A 74 16.91 -17.60 1.05
C VAL A 74 15.93 -17.54 2.22
N VAL A 75 14.66 -17.21 1.96
CA VAL A 75 13.59 -17.19 2.98
C VAL A 75 13.43 -18.55 3.65
N ASP A 76 13.50 -19.63 2.87
CA ASP A 76 13.39 -21.01 3.37
C ASP A 76 14.52 -21.39 4.36
N GLN A 77 15.58 -20.60 4.41
CA GLN A 77 16.72 -20.78 5.33
C GLN A 77 16.66 -19.81 6.52
N ALA A 78 15.67 -18.90 6.55
CA ALA A 78 15.55 -17.93 7.64
C ALA A 78 15.34 -18.64 8.98
N GLU A 79 16.00 -18.12 10.01
CA GLU A 79 15.84 -18.62 11.38
C GLU A 79 14.39 -18.42 11.84
N PRO A 80 13.82 -19.37 12.57
CA PRO A 80 12.51 -19.20 13.19
C PRO A 80 12.52 -18.00 14.15
N VAL A 81 11.37 -17.38 14.32
CA VAL A 81 11.20 -16.31 15.32
C VAL A 81 11.25 -16.90 16.71
N THR A 82 12.01 -16.27 17.60
CA THR A 82 12.21 -16.67 18.99
C THR A 82 11.91 -15.52 19.96
N GLU A 83 11.95 -15.78 21.25
CA GLU A 83 11.79 -14.78 22.31
C GLU A 83 12.98 -13.82 22.40
N ASP A 84 14.10 -14.15 21.78
CA ASP A 84 15.31 -13.30 21.73
C ASP A 84 15.28 -12.29 20.58
N ASP A 85 14.32 -12.41 19.65
CA ASP A 85 14.14 -11.42 18.58
C ASP A 85 13.53 -10.11 19.09
N TRP A 86 13.88 -9.00 18.46
CA TRP A 86 13.23 -7.71 18.73
C TRP A 86 11.85 -7.65 18.07
N ILE A 87 10.81 -7.86 18.88
CA ILE A 87 9.42 -7.90 18.42
C ILE A 87 8.70 -6.59 18.76
N TYR A 88 8.03 -6.00 17.76
CA TYR A 88 7.11 -4.87 17.93
C TYR A 88 5.68 -5.29 17.56
N GLY A 89 4.73 -5.00 18.42
CA GLY A 89 3.35 -5.47 18.32
C GLY A 89 3.05 -6.64 19.26
N ASP A 90 1.93 -7.32 19.04
CA ASP A 90 1.54 -8.49 19.81
C ASP A 90 2.42 -9.70 19.40
N PRO A 91 3.17 -10.34 20.32
CA PRO A 91 4.01 -11.48 19.98
C PRO A 91 3.23 -12.68 19.41
N ASP A 92 1.92 -12.74 19.63
CA ASP A 92 1.04 -13.80 19.11
C ASP A 92 0.28 -13.39 17.85
N ALA A 93 0.59 -12.21 17.27
CA ALA A 93 -0.05 -11.72 16.05
C ALA A 93 0.11 -12.70 14.88
N PRO A 94 -0.96 -12.97 14.10
CA PRO A 94 -0.95 -13.97 13.02
C PRO A 94 -0.11 -13.54 11.80
N ILE A 95 0.10 -12.25 11.59
CA ILE A 95 0.93 -11.73 10.51
C ILE A 95 2.28 -11.33 11.08
N THR A 96 3.33 -12.02 10.65
CA THR A 96 4.71 -11.73 11.05
C THR A 96 5.46 -11.11 9.89
N ILE A 97 5.99 -9.91 10.09
CA ILE A 97 6.90 -9.23 9.15
C ILE A 97 8.29 -9.28 9.76
N ILE A 98 9.21 -10.02 9.13
CA ILE A 98 10.61 -10.06 9.54
C ILE A 98 11.39 -9.10 8.65
N GLU A 99 12.05 -8.13 9.27
CA GLU A 99 12.87 -7.13 8.60
C GLU A 99 14.35 -7.38 8.90
N TYR A 100 15.12 -7.73 7.87
CA TYR A 100 16.58 -7.74 7.95
C TYR A 100 17.09 -6.40 7.46
N GLU A 101 17.69 -5.62 8.36
CA GLU A 101 17.95 -4.21 8.11
C GLU A 101 19.34 -3.74 8.58
N ASP A 102 19.76 -2.62 7.98
CA ASP A 102 20.97 -1.88 8.35
C ASP A 102 20.54 -0.43 8.66
N PHE A 103 20.87 0.06 9.84
CA PHE A 103 20.49 1.42 10.24
C PHE A 103 21.06 2.52 9.36
N GLN A 104 22.17 2.27 8.64
CA GLN A 104 22.74 3.23 7.72
C GLN A 104 22.18 3.11 6.29
N CYS A 105 21.41 2.07 5.98
CA CYS A 105 20.76 1.89 4.68
C CYS A 105 19.71 2.99 4.42
N PRO A 106 19.79 3.74 3.30
CA PRO A 106 18.88 4.85 3.04
C PRO A 106 17.44 4.42 2.71
N ALA A 107 17.22 3.17 2.34
CA ALA A 107 15.89 2.63 2.03
C ALA A 107 15.13 2.12 3.28
N CYS A 108 15.83 1.70 4.31
CA CYS A 108 15.25 1.08 5.51
C CYS A 108 14.33 2.01 6.31
N PRO A 109 14.66 3.30 6.56
CA PRO A 109 13.80 4.15 7.38
C PRO A 109 12.36 4.26 6.87
N GLY A 110 12.21 4.39 5.53
CA GLY A 110 10.90 4.56 4.90
C GLY A 110 10.02 3.32 5.05
N PHE A 111 10.61 2.14 4.97
CA PHE A 111 9.89 0.88 5.13
C PHE A 111 9.57 0.62 6.60
N SER A 112 10.56 0.54 7.46
CA SER A 112 10.42 0.14 8.86
C SER A 112 9.50 1.06 9.67
N LEU A 113 9.64 2.39 9.52
CA LEU A 113 8.75 3.33 10.19
C LEU A 113 7.29 3.23 9.68
N SER A 114 7.10 2.90 8.40
CA SER A 114 5.76 2.69 7.83
C SER A 114 5.11 1.43 8.37
N VAL A 115 5.85 0.34 8.49
CA VAL A 115 5.35 -0.92 9.08
C VAL A 115 4.99 -0.73 10.55
N LYS A 116 5.83 -0.06 11.34
CA LYS A 116 5.51 0.27 12.73
C LYS A 116 4.26 1.13 12.88
N ALA A 117 4.03 2.06 11.94
CA ALA A 117 2.80 2.86 11.92
C ALA A 117 1.57 1.99 11.61
N LEU A 118 1.71 1.02 10.71
CA LEU A 118 0.65 0.09 10.31
C LEU A 118 0.10 -0.72 11.49
N ILE A 119 0.97 -1.18 12.41
CA ILE A 119 0.56 -1.98 13.57
C ILE A 119 -0.43 -1.25 14.49
N LYS A 120 -0.43 0.08 14.50
CA LYS A 120 -1.39 0.85 15.30
C LYS A 120 -2.83 0.68 14.83
N ASP A 121 -3.00 0.52 13.52
CA ASP A 121 -4.31 0.36 12.90
C ASP A 121 -4.66 -1.13 12.72
N PHE A 122 -3.64 -2.00 12.64
CA PHE A 122 -3.78 -3.45 12.41
C PHE A 122 -2.99 -4.25 13.46
N PRO A 123 -3.57 -4.49 14.64
CA PRO A 123 -2.91 -5.22 15.73
C PRO A 123 -2.68 -6.72 15.42
N SER A 124 -3.24 -7.21 14.32
CA SER A 124 -2.96 -8.56 13.77
C SER A 124 -1.54 -8.70 13.20
N ILE A 125 -0.77 -7.61 13.11
CA ILE A 125 0.59 -7.58 12.60
C ILE A 125 1.58 -7.47 13.76
N ARG A 126 2.68 -8.24 13.68
CA ARG A 126 3.91 -8.00 14.44
C ARG A 126 5.10 -7.82 13.51
N VAL A 127 6.07 -7.03 13.95
CA VAL A 127 7.36 -6.87 13.29
C VAL A 127 8.44 -7.55 14.11
N VAL A 128 9.33 -8.24 13.42
CA VAL A 128 10.56 -8.81 13.96
C VAL A 128 11.73 -8.13 13.27
N PHE A 129 12.52 -7.40 14.03
CA PHE A 129 13.72 -6.74 13.51
C PHE A 129 14.94 -7.63 13.66
N ARG A 130 15.74 -7.76 12.60
CA ARG A 130 17.00 -8.50 12.58
C ARG A 130 18.10 -7.66 11.92
N HIS A 131 19.21 -7.53 12.58
CA HIS A 131 20.35 -6.84 12.03
C HIS A 131 20.91 -7.55 10.79
N LEU A 132 21.18 -6.77 9.73
CA LEU A 132 21.90 -7.18 8.54
C LEU A 132 22.91 -6.07 8.14
N PRO A 133 23.94 -5.81 8.95
CA PRO A 133 24.94 -4.82 8.64
C PRO A 133 25.65 -5.09 7.32
N LEU A 134 25.80 -4.06 6.48
CA LEU A 134 26.49 -4.13 5.19
C LEU A 134 27.79 -3.29 5.21
N PRO A 135 28.83 -3.71 5.94
CA PRO A 135 30.01 -2.90 6.22
C PRO A 135 30.85 -2.57 4.99
N SER A 136 30.62 -3.24 3.88
CA SER A 136 31.30 -2.95 2.60
C SER A 136 30.85 -1.62 1.97
N ILE A 137 29.67 -1.11 2.34
CA ILE A 137 29.06 0.12 1.82
C ILE A 137 28.60 1.08 2.92
N HIS A 138 28.50 0.62 4.16
CA HIS A 138 28.05 1.39 5.31
C HIS A 138 29.09 1.30 6.44
N ASP A 139 29.85 2.36 6.64
CA ASP A 139 30.99 2.42 7.56
C ASP A 139 30.58 2.36 9.04
N LYS A 140 29.33 2.69 9.37
CA LYS A 140 28.76 2.65 10.72
C LYS A 140 27.73 1.53 10.94
N ALA A 141 27.62 0.58 9.98
CA ALA A 141 26.62 -0.47 10.04
C ALA A 141 26.64 -1.26 11.36
N TYR A 142 27.83 -1.66 11.81
CA TYR A 142 27.96 -2.41 13.06
C TYR A 142 27.80 -1.53 14.31
N ILE A 143 28.43 -0.36 14.36
CA ILE A 143 28.38 0.46 15.57
C ILE A 143 26.97 1.01 15.83
N SER A 144 26.17 1.26 14.78
CA SER A 144 24.76 1.64 14.93
C SER A 144 23.90 0.46 15.39
N ALA A 145 24.19 -0.76 14.94
CA ALA A 145 23.54 -1.96 15.45
C ALA A 145 23.85 -2.18 16.94
N MET A 146 25.13 -2.08 17.34
CA MET A 146 25.56 -2.19 18.74
C MET A 146 24.91 -1.12 19.63
N ALA A 147 24.72 0.10 19.12
CA ALA A 147 24.01 1.15 19.85
C ALA A 147 22.52 0.79 20.10
N ALA A 148 21.87 0.16 19.12
CA ALA A 148 20.48 -0.30 19.28
C ALA A 148 20.41 -1.46 20.29
N GLU A 149 21.34 -2.42 20.24
CA GLU A 149 21.43 -3.52 21.19
C GLU A 149 21.70 -3.03 22.62
N ALA A 150 22.63 -2.08 22.81
CA ALA A 150 22.91 -1.48 24.12
C ALA A 150 21.70 -0.77 24.71
N ALA A 151 20.92 -0.09 23.88
CA ALA A 151 19.63 0.48 24.32
C ALA A 151 18.61 -0.62 24.63
N GLY A 152 18.63 -1.70 23.86
CA GLY A 152 17.78 -2.88 24.02
C GLY A 152 18.03 -3.59 25.34
N ALA A 153 19.29 -3.73 25.77
CA ALA A 153 19.65 -4.28 27.07
C ALA A 153 19.02 -3.50 28.24
N GLN A 154 18.66 -2.25 28.02
CA GLN A 154 17.93 -1.39 28.97
C GLN A 154 16.44 -1.24 28.63
N GLY A 155 15.90 -2.10 27.74
CA GLY A 155 14.48 -2.12 27.35
C GLY A 155 14.05 -0.98 26.42
N LYS A 156 15.00 -0.36 25.68
CA LYS A 156 14.79 0.79 24.81
C LYS A 156 15.23 0.57 23.36
N PHE A 157 15.22 -0.70 22.90
CA PHE A 157 15.58 -1.02 21.52
C PHE A 157 14.76 -0.20 20.52
N TRP A 158 13.44 -0.25 20.63
CA TRP A 158 12.55 0.38 19.66
C TRP A 158 12.60 1.92 19.67
N GLU A 159 12.87 2.52 20.83
CA GLU A 159 13.08 3.95 20.92
C GLU A 159 14.40 4.37 20.24
N MET A 160 15.48 3.61 20.45
CA MET A 160 16.76 3.87 19.77
C MET A 160 16.67 3.59 18.26
N HIS A 161 15.99 2.52 17.88
CA HIS A 161 15.65 2.21 16.48
C HIS A 161 14.99 3.42 15.79
N ASP A 162 13.94 3.99 16.43
CA ASP A 162 13.23 5.14 15.87
C ASP A 162 14.11 6.38 15.78
N VAL A 163 14.99 6.60 16.76
CA VAL A 163 15.98 7.68 16.75
C VAL A 163 16.95 7.52 15.59
N LEU A 164 17.53 6.33 15.45
CA LEU A 164 18.51 6.04 14.39
C LEU A 164 17.91 6.25 12.99
N TYR A 165 16.69 5.79 12.75
CA TYR A 165 16.04 5.94 11.45
C TYR A 165 15.47 7.34 11.20
N THR A 166 14.80 7.92 12.18
CA THR A 166 14.18 9.25 11.99
C THR A 166 15.22 10.33 11.78
N LEU A 167 16.38 10.20 12.42
CA LEU A 167 17.48 11.16 12.36
C LEU A 167 18.67 10.64 11.52
N GLN A 168 18.42 9.66 10.64
CA GLN A 168 19.50 9.03 9.85
C GLN A 168 20.32 10.05 9.06
N SER A 169 19.70 11.09 8.51
CA SER A 169 20.38 12.15 7.76
C SER A 169 21.38 12.95 8.61
N ASP A 170 21.15 13.01 9.91
CA ASP A 170 22.00 13.80 10.82
C ASP A 170 23.34 13.11 11.07
N TRP A 171 23.35 11.79 11.21
CA TRP A 171 24.51 11.03 11.63
C TRP A 171 25.22 10.23 10.52
N THR A 172 24.54 9.97 9.41
CA THR A 172 25.06 9.05 8.37
C THR A 172 26.41 9.50 7.79
N ASN A 173 26.68 10.83 7.75
CA ASN A 173 27.93 11.41 7.23
C ASN A 173 28.95 11.79 8.31
N MET A 174 28.69 11.51 9.58
CA MET A 174 29.63 11.72 10.68
C MET A 174 30.78 10.72 10.58
N SER A 175 31.92 11.04 11.20
CA SER A 175 32.93 10.03 11.55
C SER A 175 32.37 9.09 12.62
N GLU A 176 33.01 7.93 12.84
CA GLU A 176 32.59 6.99 13.86
C GLU A 176 32.64 7.62 15.27
N ASP A 177 33.69 8.38 15.57
CA ASP A 177 33.83 9.10 16.86
C ASP A 177 32.68 10.12 17.07
N GLU A 178 32.36 10.91 16.02
CA GLU A 178 31.25 11.87 16.09
C GLU A 178 29.89 11.18 16.22
N PHE A 179 29.71 10.03 15.58
CA PHE A 179 28.51 9.21 15.73
C PHE A 179 28.38 8.67 17.17
N VAL A 180 29.47 8.18 17.77
CA VAL A 180 29.49 7.70 19.15
C VAL A 180 29.08 8.81 20.11
N ASP A 181 29.63 10.01 19.97
CA ASP A 181 29.24 11.16 20.78
C ASP A 181 27.76 11.52 20.58
N TRP A 182 27.29 11.51 19.31
CA TRP A 182 25.93 11.82 18.95
C TRP A 182 24.93 10.80 19.53
N VAL A 183 25.19 9.49 19.37
CA VAL A 183 24.27 8.43 19.83
C VAL A 183 24.25 8.32 21.34
N THR A 184 25.40 8.60 22.01
CA THR A 184 25.45 8.71 23.48
C THR A 184 24.57 9.86 23.98
N GLY A 185 24.58 11.01 23.29
CA GLY A 185 23.63 12.08 23.59
C GLY A 185 22.18 11.69 23.39
N LYS A 186 21.88 10.83 22.41
CA LYS A 186 20.54 10.29 22.23
C LYS A 186 20.13 9.27 23.31
N ALA A 187 21.10 8.47 23.77
CA ALA A 187 20.89 7.59 24.92
C ALA A 187 20.58 8.39 26.21
N GLU A 188 21.22 9.53 26.43
CA GLU A 188 20.87 10.47 27.52
C GLU A 188 19.42 10.99 27.37
N GLU A 189 19.02 11.40 26.15
CA GLU A 189 17.65 11.86 25.88
C GLU A 189 16.60 10.76 26.12
N LEU A 190 16.97 9.49 25.93
CA LEU A 190 16.14 8.31 26.21
C LEU A 190 16.16 7.88 27.69
N GLU A 191 16.88 8.63 28.55
CA GLU A 191 17.03 8.37 29.99
C GLU A 191 17.71 7.02 30.29
N LEU A 192 18.67 6.59 29.45
CA LEU A 192 19.46 5.39 29.68
C LEU A 192 20.59 5.63 30.68
N ASP A 193 21.04 4.56 31.36
CA ASP A 193 22.30 4.56 32.09
C ASP A 193 23.46 4.59 31.09
N ILE A 194 24.18 5.69 31.05
CA ILE A 194 25.19 5.96 30.03
C ILE A 194 26.46 5.13 30.24
N ASP A 195 26.81 4.82 31.48
CA ASP A 195 27.96 3.98 31.78
C ASP A 195 27.68 2.55 31.26
N GLN A 196 26.48 2.02 31.53
CA GLN A 196 26.05 0.71 31.02
C GLN A 196 25.89 0.72 29.49
N PHE A 197 25.25 1.77 28.92
CA PHE A 197 25.11 1.91 27.47
C PHE A 197 26.43 1.86 26.73
N SER A 198 27.45 2.58 27.29
CA SER A 198 28.79 2.59 26.71
C SER A 198 29.48 1.23 26.84
N GLU A 199 29.34 0.55 28.00
CA GLU A 199 29.90 -0.79 28.20
C GLU A 199 29.31 -1.78 27.19
N ASP A 200 27.98 -1.81 27.04
CA ASP A 200 27.28 -2.72 26.15
C ASP A 200 27.55 -2.39 24.65
N MET A 201 27.57 -1.10 24.27
CA MET A 201 27.84 -0.69 22.89
C MET A 201 29.22 -1.09 22.41
N PHE A 202 30.21 -1.18 23.30
CA PHE A 202 31.58 -1.57 22.99
C PHE A 202 31.94 -2.99 23.45
N ASP A 203 30.94 -3.81 23.79
CA ASP A 203 31.16 -5.21 24.15
C ASP A 203 31.73 -5.99 22.96
N GLU A 204 32.98 -6.45 23.10
CA GLU A 204 33.70 -7.18 22.03
C GLU A 204 33.11 -8.56 21.76
N GLU A 205 32.49 -9.24 22.76
CA GLU A 205 31.88 -10.57 22.60
C GLU A 205 30.55 -10.45 21.85
N ALA A 206 29.68 -9.51 22.25
CA ALA A 206 28.44 -9.21 21.55
C ALA A 206 28.70 -8.74 20.12
N ARG A 207 29.72 -7.90 19.91
CA ARG A 207 30.14 -7.48 18.57
C ARG A 207 30.59 -8.66 17.70
N ALA A 208 31.40 -9.56 18.24
CA ALA A 208 31.87 -10.74 17.52
C ALA A 208 30.72 -11.70 17.17
N GLU A 209 29.73 -11.84 18.04
CA GLU A 209 28.52 -12.63 17.78
C GLU A 209 27.67 -12.02 16.66
N LEU A 210 27.43 -10.72 16.69
CA LEU A 210 26.74 -10.00 15.63
C LEU A 210 27.46 -10.14 14.28
N GLU A 211 28.79 -10.02 14.26
CA GLU A 211 29.59 -10.20 13.04
C GLU A 211 29.51 -11.64 12.50
N ALA A 212 29.55 -12.65 13.38
CA ALA A 212 29.46 -14.05 12.98
C ALA A 212 28.06 -14.37 12.39
N THR A 213 27.00 -13.94 13.05
CA THR A 213 25.62 -14.09 12.58
C THR A 213 25.41 -13.39 11.24
N ASN A 214 25.97 -12.18 11.09
CA ASN A 214 25.88 -11.44 9.83
C ASN A 214 26.61 -12.15 8.69
N VAL A 215 27.80 -12.71 8.94
CA VAL A 215 28.53 -13.50 7.94
C VAL A 215 27.74 -14.73 7.50
N GLU A 216 27.06 -15.40 8.44
CA GLU A 216 26.20 -16.55 8.14
C GLU A 216 25.03 -16.12 7.25
N ARG A 217 24.29 -15.05 7.62
CA ARG A 217 23.17 -14.50 6.85
C ARG A 217 23.57 -14.09 5.44
N LEU A 218 24.69 -13.39 5.30
CA LEU A 218 25.24 -13.02 3.98
C LEU A 218 25.58 -14.27 3.15
N SER A 219 26.08 -15.35 3.78
CA SER A 219 26.41 -16.61 3.09
C SER A 219 25.16 -17.37 2.61
N MET A 220 24.02 -17.21 3.28
CA MET A 220 22.71 -17.74 2.90
C MET A 220 22.10 -16.93 1.73
N GLY A 221 22.58 -15.72 1.47
CA GLY A 221 22.08 -14.88 0.38
C GLY A 221 21.28 -13.64 0.81
N PHE A 222 21.18 -13.33 2.12
CA PHE A 222 20.67 -12.06 2.61
C PHE A 222 21.69 -10.97 2.27
N ASN A 223 21.56 -10.31 1.14
CA ASN A 223 22.63 -9.47 0.56
C ASN A 223 22.22 -8.04 0.21
N TYR A 224 21.02 -7.64 0.59
CA TYR A 224 20.50 -6.26 0.46
C TYR A 224 19.56 -5.93 1.63
N THR A 225 19.34 -4.64 1.86
CA THR A 225 18.42 -4.14 2.90
C THR A 225 17.48 -3.07 2.33
N PRO A 226 16.22 -3.00 2.81
CA PRO A 226 15.59 -3.98 3.70
C PRO A 226 15.31 -5.30 2.97
N PHE A 227 15.66 -6.44 3.59
CA PHE A 227 15.21 -7.75 3.14
C PHE A 227 14.04 -8.17 4.03
N VAL A 228 12.88 -8.38 3.44
CA VAL A 228 11.62 -8.51 4.18
C VAL A 228 10.96 -9.84 3.89
N ILE A 229 10.55 -10.52 4.96
CA ILE A 229 9.78 -11.76 4.92
C ILE A 229 8.42 -11.49 5.57
N VAL A 230 7.34 -11.88 4.91
CA VAL A 230 6.00 -11.87 5.49
C VAL A 230 5.55 -13.31 5.67
N ASN A 231 5.37 -13.73 6.92
CA ASN A 231 5.17 -15.12 7.32
C ASN A 231 6.31 -16.00 6.78
N ASP A 232 6.10 -16.72 5.69
CA ASP A 232 7.06 -17.62 5.05
C ASP A 232 7.41 -17.24 3.61
N ARG A 233 7.10 -15.99 3.20
CA ARG A 233 7.25 -15.51 1.82
C ARG A 233 8.08 -14.24 1.72
N ILE A 234 8.92 -14.18 0.68
CA ILE A 234 9.67 -12.96 0.38
C ILE A 234 8.70 -11.82 0.06
N TYR A 235 8.93 -10.64 0.64
CA TYR A 235 8.28 -9.40 0.28
C TYR A 235 9.30 -8.40 -0.24
N ARG A 236 9.17 -7.98 -1.49
CA ARG A 236 10.11 -7.00 -2.08
C ARG A 236 9.58 -5.58 -1.94
N ASN A 237 10.43 -4.72 -1.37
CA ASN A 237 10.16 -3.30 -1.27
C ASN A 237 9.97 -2.70 -2.68
N GLY A 238 8.84 -2.05 -2.89
CA GLY A 238 8.40 -1.53 -4.21
C GLY A 238 7.18 -2.25 -4.78
N ASN A 239 6.79 -3.37 -4.21
CA ASN A 239 5.49 -3.96 -4.49
C ASN A 239 4.36 -3.14 -3.83
N PRO A 240 3.22 -3.00 -4.51
CA PRO A 240 2.39 -1.81 -4.40
C PRO A 240 1.66 -1.62 -3.09
N ASN A 241 1.60 -2.58 -2.20
CA ASN A 241 0.77 -2.31 -1.02
C ASN A 241 0.96 -3.30 0.13
N LEU A 242 1.71 -2.88 1.15
CA LEU A 242 1.79 -3.59 2.42
C LEU A 242 0.39 -3.82 3.05
N PHE A 243 -0.55 -2.89 2.83
CA PHE A 243 -1.93 -3.04 3.28
C PHE A 243 -2.69 -4.19 2.59
N SER A 244 -2.27 -4.61 1.41
CA SER A 244 -2.87 -5.78 0.75
C SER A 244 -2.56 -7.09 1.49
N LEU A 245 -1.46 -7.15 2.26
CA LEU A 245 -1.18 -8.27 3.16
C LEU A 245 -2.24 -8.38 4.26
N VAL A 246 -2.67 -7.24 4.80
CA VAL A 246 -3.78 -7.20 5.77
C VAL A 246 -5.05 -7.77 5.12
N GLY A 247 -5.30 -7.42 3.86
CA GLY A 247 -6.42 -7.97 3.10
C GLY A 247 -6.39 -9.49 3.02
N ILE A 248 -5.21 -10.07 2.75
CA ILE A 248 -5.03 -11.52 2.65
C ILE A 248 -5.23 -12.21 4.00
N TYR A 249 -4.57 -11.74 5.05
CA TYR A 249 -4.48 -12.47 6.32
C TYR A 249 -5.57 -12.11 7.34
N GLU A 250 -6.20 -10.94 7.22
CA GLU A 250 -7.22 -10.48 8.16
C GLU A 250 -8.64 -10.49 7.58
N TYR A 251 -8.77 -10.36 6.25
CA TYR A 251 -10.06 -10.26 5.55
C TYR A 251 -10.27 -11.36 4.49
N ASP A 252 -9.60 -12.50 4.62
CA ASP A 252 -9.71 -13.65 3.70
C ASP A 252 -9.48 -13.27 2.22
N GLY A 253 -8.53 -12.36 1.95
CA GLY A 253 -8.14 -11.95 0.61
C GLY A 253 -7.40 -13.06 -0.16
N TYR A 254 -6.93 -12.73 -1.35
CA TYR A 254 -6.50 -13.70 -2.35
C TYR A 254 -5.00 -13.60 -2.63
N GLU A 255 -4.31 -14.72 -2.58
CA GLU A 255 -2.91 -14.85 -2.99
C GLU A 255 -2.74 -15.10 -4.49
N GLU A 256 -3.83 -15.33 -5.21
CA GLU A 256 -3.86 -15.60 -6.64
C GLU A 256 -4.83 -14.65 -7.35
N CYS A 257 -4.58 -14.39 -8.63
CA CYS A 257 -5.52 -13.63 -9.46
C CYS A 257 -6.89 -14.33 -9.54
N PRO A 258 -7.99 -13.57 -9.54
CA PRO A 258 -9.33 -14.15 -9.62
C PRO A 258 -9.53 -14.94 -10.92
N PRO A 259 -10.34 -16.00 -10.89
CA PRO A 259 -10.77 -16.66 -12.12
C PRO A 259 -11.65 -15.72 -12.94
N TRP A 260 -11.80 -16.02 -14.21
CA TRP A 260 -12.84 -15.41 -15.02
C TRP A 260 -14.20 -15.97 -14.58
N VAL A 261 -15.09 -15.11 -14.09
CA VAL A 261 -16.45 -15.43 -13.65
C VAL A 261 -17.52 -14.78 -14.53
N ILE A 262 -17.10 -13.95 -15.50
CA ILE A 262 -17.97 -13.33 -16.49
C ILE A 262 -17.60 -13.75 -17.90
N GLU A 263 -18.54 -13.58 -18.82
CA GLU A 263 -18.37 -13.62 -20.27
C GLU A 263 -18.59 -12.19 -20.78
N PRO A 264 -17.60 -11.50 -21.36
CA PRO A 264 -17.74 -10.09 -21.76
C PRO A 264 -18.89 -9.79 -22.72
N GLU A 265 -19.32 -10.79 -23.49
CA GLU A 265 -20.42 -10.68 -24.46
C GLU A 265 -21.80 -10.69 -23.79
N LYS A 266 -21.87 -11.05 -22.50
CA LYS A 266 -23.11 -11.04 -21.72
C LYS A 266 -23.31 -9.72 -21.01
N SER A 267 -24.55 -9.42 -20.72
CA SER A 267 -24.93 -8.23 -19.95
C SER A 267 -25.04 -8.57 -18.48
N TYR A 268 -24.48 -7.72 -17.62
CA TYR A 268 -24.50 -7.87 -16.18
C TYR A 268 -25.12 -6.64 -15.53
N SER A 269 -25.83 -6.86 -14.45
CA SER A 269 -26.28 -5.82 -13.55
C SER A 269 -26.03 -6.24 -12.09
N ALA A 270 -25.91 -5.26 -11.20
CA ALA A 270 -25.76 -5.50 -9.78
C ALA A 270 -26.80 -4.72 -8.98
N VAL A 271 -27.22 -5.29 -7.84
CA VAL A 271 -28.01 -4.60 -6.83
C VAL A 271 -27.17 -4.50 -5.57
N LEU A 272 -26.72 -3.29 -5.26
CA LEU A 272 -26.03 -2.98 -4.04
C LEU A 272 -27.07 -2.71 -2.95
N ASP A 273 -27.26 -3.64 -2.03
CA ASP A 273 -28.12 -3.47 -0.86
C ASP A 273 -27.38 -2.69 0.21
N THR A 274 -27.86 -1.49 0.54
CA THR A 274 -27.20 -0.62 1.53
C THR A 274 -28.14 -0.21 2.65
N SER A 275 -27.58 0.29 3.75
CA SER A 275 -28.37 0.88 4.83
C SER A 275 -29.12 2.17 4.42
N ALA A 276 -28.75 2.79 3.28
CA ALA A 276 -29.41 3.94 2.68
C ALA A 276 -30.52 3.55 1.68
N GLY A 277 -30.51 2.29 1.22
CA GLY A 277 -31.45 1.77 0.22
C GLY A 277 -30.75 0.91 -0.82
N LYS A 278 -31.51 0.39 -1.78
CA LYS A 278 -30.97 -0.43 -2.88
C LYS A 278 -30.55 0.44 -4.05
N ILE A 279 -29.34 0.19 -4.56
CA ILE A 279 -28.80 0.86 -5.73
C ILE A 279 -28.64 -0.17 -6.83
N GLU A 280 -29.46 -0.06 -7.88
CA GLU A 280 -29.35 -0.90 -9.06
C GLU A 280 -28.37 -0.29 -10.06
N MET A 281 -27.49 -1.12 -10.61
CA MET A 281 -26.39 -0.70 -11.49
C MET A 281 -26.33 -1.59 -12.72
N GLU A 282 -25.99 -1.01 -13.85
CA GLU A 282 -25.57 -1.72 -15.07
C GLU A 282 -24.04 -1.81 -15.07
N LEU A 283 -23.50 -2.97 -15.44
CA LEU A 283 -22.07 -3.21 -15.51
C LEU A 283 -21.61 -3.34 -16.97
N TYR A 284 -20.54 -2.70 -17.36
CA TYR A 284 -20.03 -2.60 -18.74
C TYR A 284 -18.98 -3.67 -19.02
N ALA A 285 -19.40 -4.94 -19.05
CA ALA A 285 -18.49 -6.09 -19.20
C ALA A 285 -17.76 -6.12 -20.54
N ASP A 286 -18.33 -5.54 -21.58
CA ASP A 286 -17.76 -5.41 -22.92
C ASP A 286 -16.72 -4.28 -23.05
N VAL A 287 -16.75 -3.30 -22.13
CA VAL A 287 -15.86 -2.12 -22.15
C VAL A 287 -14.76 -2.22 -21.11
N ALA A 288 -15.07 -2.76 -19.93
CA ALA A 288 -14.17 -2.88 -18.79
C ALA A 288 -14.24 -4.30 -18.18
N PRO A 289 -13.88 -5.35 -18.95
CA PRO A 289 -14.02 -6.73 -18.50
C PRO A 289 -13.20 -7.08 -17.26
N LEU A 290 -12.01 -6.50 -17.06
CA LEU A 290 -11.21 -6.76 -15.85
C LEU A 290 -11.92 -6.21 -14.62
N ALA A 291 -12.36 -4.96 -14.66
CA ALA A 291 -13.04 -4.30 -13.55
C ALA A 291 -14.37 -4.98 -13.22
N VAL A 292 -15.16 -5.34 -14.24
CA VAL A 292 -16.44 -6.05 -14.05
C VAL A 292 -16.20 -7.46 -13.50
N ASN A 293 -15.23 -8.22 -14.06
CA ASN A 293 -14.87 -9.54 -13.53
C ASN A 293 -14.45 -9.47 -12.07
N ASN A 294 -13.58 -8.53 -11.73
CA ASN A 294 -13.13 -8.31 -10.37
C ASN A 294 -14.30 -7.98 -9.43
N PHE A 295 -15.17 -7.04 -9.82
CA PHE A 295 -16.31 -6.64 -9.00
C PHE A 295 -17.30 -7.80 -8.80
N VAL A 296 -17.61 -8.55 -9.86
CA VAL A 296 -18.52 -9.71 -9.81
C VAL A 296 -17.94 -10.82 -8.96
N PHE A 297 -16.65 -11.16 -9.15
CA PHE A 297 -15.96 -12.16 -8.35
C PHE A 297 -16.00 -11.80 -6.86
N LEU A 298 -15.58 -10.61 -6.48
CA LEU A 298 -15.56 -10.15 -5.09
C LEU A 298 -16.95 -10.08 -4.48
N ALA A 299 -17.95 -9.68 -5.25
CA ALA A 299 -19.35 -9.69 -4.80
C ALA A 299 -19.88 -11.11 -4.53
N GLN A 300 -19.55 -12.08 -5.40
CA GLN A 300 -19.94 -13.49 -5.23
C GLN A 300 -19.26 -14.14 -4.01
N GLU A 301 -18.03 -13.74 -3.71
CA GLU A 301 -17.28 -14.21 -2.55
C GLU A 301 -17.65 -13.47 -1.24
N GLY A 302 -18.56 -12.50 -1.29
CA GLY A 302 -19.03 -11.75 -0.11
C GLY A 302 -18.04 -10.68 0.39
N TRP A 303 -17.04 -10.31 -0.39
CA TRP A 303 -16.03 -9.30 -0.02
C TRP A 303 -16.62 -7.97 0.40
N TYR A 304 -17.76 -7.59 -0.19
CA TYR A 304 -18.42 -6.31 0.07
C TYR A 304 -19.45 -6.35 1.21
N ASP A 305 -19.70 -7.51 1.81
CA ASP A 305 -20.69 -7.67 2.87
C ASP A 305 -20.24 -7.00 4.17
N GLY A 306 -21.01 -6.05 4.66
CA GLY A 306 -20.68 -5.28 5.85
C GLY A 306 -19.71 -4.13 5.64
N VAL A 307 -19.23 -3.88 4.42
CA VAL A 307 -18.27 -2.84 4.08
C VAL A 307 -18.92 -1.46 4.10
N PHE A 308 -18.18 -0.47 4.61
CA PHE A 308 -18.64 0.92 4.71
C PHE A 308 -18.30 1.74 3.47
N PHE A 309 -19.16 2.73 3.16
CA PHE A 309 -18.71 3.87 2.39
C PHE A 309 -17.78 4.73 3.27
N HIS A 310 -16.49 4.48 3.18
CA HIS A 310 -15.48 5.08 4.05
C HIS A 310 -15.13 6.51 3.67
N ARG A 311 -15.42 6.94 2.43
CA ARG A 311 -15.21 8.31 1.94
C ARG A 311 -16.40 8.75 1.10
N VAL A 312 -17.16 9.74 1.57
CA VAL A 312 -18.31 10.31 0.85
C VAL A 312 -18.20 11.82 0.85
N VAL A 313 -17.96 12.40 -0.31
CA VAL A 313 -17.75 13.83 -0.52
C VAL A 313 -18.88 14.36 -1.40
N GLU A 314 -19.64 15.33 -0.88
CA GLU A 314 -20.76 15.96 -1.58
C GLU A 314 -20.36 16.48 -2.97
N GLU A 315 -21.20 16.27 -3.96
CA GLU A 315 -20.99 16.64 -5.37
C GLU A 315 -19.72 16.01 -6.01
N PHE A 316 -19.10 15.04 -5.35
CA PHE A 316 -17.91 14.39 -5.86
C PHE A 316 -18.10 12.86 -5.96
N VAL A 317 -17.77 12.09 -4.93
CA VAL A 317 -17.86 10.61 -4.97
C VAL A 317 -18.31 10.02 -3.64
N ALA A 318 -18.96 8.83 -3.70
CA ALA A 318 -19.13 7.90 -2.61
C ALA A 318 -18.23 6.68 -2.86
N GLN A 319 -17.20 6.46 -2.05
CA GLN A 319 -16.18 5.43 -2.21
C GLN A 319 -16.32 4.35 -1.12
N ALA A 320 -16.23 3.08 -1.56
CA ALA A 320 -16.34 1.88 -0.72
C ALA A 320 -15.40 0.78 -1.24
N GLY A 321 -15.55 -0.45 -0.71
CA GLY A 321 -14.85 -1.65 -1.21
C GLY A 321 -13.61 -2.05 -0.43
N ASP A 322 -13.29 -1.34 0.65
CA ASP A 322 -12.27 -1.69 1.62
C ASP A 322 -12.93 -2.24 2.89
N PRO A 323 -12.74 -3.52 3.24
CA PRO A 323 -13.37 -4.13 4.41
C PRO A 323 -12.87 -3.53 5.73
N SER A 324 -11.66 -2.96 5.78
CA SER A 324 -11.17 -2.26 6.97
C SER A 324 -11.88 -0.93 7.22
N GLY A 325 -12.43 -0.33 6.18
CA GLY A 325 -13.07 0.99 6.21
C GLY A 325 -12.10 2.18 6.31
N TYR A 326 -10.78 1.95 6.22
CA TYR A 326 -9.76 3.02 6.26
C TYR A 326 -9.34 3.51 4.86
N GLY A 327 -9.81 2.86 3.79
CA GLY A 327 -9.45 3.19 2.41
C GLY A 327 -8.06 2.70 1.99
N ALA A 328 -7.49 1.75 2.72
CA ALA A 328 -6.13 1.29 2.54
C ALA A 328 -6.01 -0.19 2.13
N VAL A 329 -6.93 -1.04 2.60
CA VAL A 329 -6.90 -2.49 2.38
C VAL A 329 -7.47 -2.84 1.01
N GLY A 330 -6.88 -3.83 0.37
CA GLY A 330 -7.30 -4.40 -0.91
C GLY A 330 -7.34 -5.92 -0.90
N PRO A 331 -7.75 -6.56 -1.99
CA PRO A 331 -8.05 -7.99 -2.05
C PRO A 331 -6.80 -8.90 -2.13
N GLY A 332 -5.60 -8.36 -2.05
CA GLY A 332 -4.34 -9.11 -2.17
C GLY A 332 -3.71 -9.05 -3.58
N TYR A 333 -4.37 -8.40 -4.52
CA TYR A 333 -3.88 -8.22 -5.89
C TYR A 333 -4.28 -6.86 -6.45
N THR A 334 -3.64 -6.48 -7.56
CA THR A 334 -3.99 -5.30 -8.35
C THR A 334 -4.08 -5.66 -9.82
N PHE A 335 -4.86 -4.89 -10.62
CA PHE A 335 -5.00 -5.08 -12.05
C PHE A 335 -4.98 -3.76 -12.82
N ALA A 336 -4.77 -3.85 -14.13
CA ALA A 336 -4.58 -2.71 -15.02
C ALA A 336 -5.83 -1.83 -15.15
N ASN A 337 -5.63 -0.55 -15.43
CA ASN A 337 -6.70 0.36 -15.83
C ASN A 337 -7.26 -0.03 -17.21
N GLU A 338 -8.56 0.20 -17.40
CA GLU A 338 -9.27 0.05 -18.68
C GLU A 338 -9.86 1.42 -19.04
N THR A 339 -9.00 2.34 -19.48
CA THR A 339 -9.34 3.74 -19.79
C THR A 339 -9.21 4.10 -21.27
N ASP A 340 -8.87 3.13 -22.11
CA ASP A 340 -8.79 3.33 -23.58
C ASP A 340 -10.18 3.18 -24.24
N ASN A 341 -11.11 4.06 -23.81
CA ASN A 341 -12.48 4.12 -24.30
C ASN A 341 -13.02 5.55 -24.19
N ASP A 342 -14.21 5.80 -24.74
CA ASP A 342 -14.84 7.14 -24.78
C ASP A 342 -15.68 7.47 -23.54
N LEU A 343 -15.67 6.64 -22.50
CA LEU A 343 -16.46 6.88 -21.28
C LEU A 343 -15.88 8.04 -20.47
N VAL A 344 -16.75 8.86 -19.89
CA VAL A 344 -16.38 10.05 -19.14
C VAL A 344 -17.23 10.19 -17.86
N TYR A 345 -16.66 10.83 -16.85
CA TYR A 345 -17.32 11.13 -15.58
C TYR A 345 -18.07 12.48 -15.66
N ASP A 346 -19.12 12.57 -16.48
CA ASP A 346 -19.85 13.80 -16.78
C ASP A 346 -21.15 14.00 -16.01
N GLU A 347 -21.57 13.01 -15.20
CA GLU A 347 -22.80 13.04 -14.41
C GLU A 347 -22.67 12.25 -13.10
N ALA A 348 -23.70 12.30 -12.27
CA ALA A 348 -23.83 11.45 -11.08
C ALA A 348 -24.20 10.01 -11.47
N GLY A 349 -23.78 9.03 -10.65
CA GLY A 349 -24.12 7.63 -10.82
C GLY A 349 -23.13 6.83 -11.68
N ILE A 350 -22.01 7.38 -12.10
CA ILE A 350 -20.97 6.63 -12.82
C ILE A 350 -20.15 5.80 -11.82
N LEU A 351 -19.97 4.51 -12.10
CA LEU A 351 -19.13 3.61 -11.31
C LEU A 351 -17.70 3.65 -11.81
N GLY A 352 -16.77 3.89 -10.90
CA GLY A 352 -15.34 3.88 -11.20
C GLY A 352 -14.55 3.02 -10.21
N MET A 353 -13.46 2.38 -10.70
CA MET A 353 -12.49 1.72 -9.83
C MET A 353 -11.61 2.77 -9.16
N ALA A 354 -11.53 2.74 -7.82
CA ALA A 354 -10.51 3.49 -7.10
C ALA A 354 -9.16 2.77 -7.23
N ASN A 355 -8.08 3.53 -7.39
CA ASN A 355 -6.73 2.99 -7.50
C ASN A 355 -5.71 3.79 -6.68
N SER A 356 -4.59 3.16 -6.36
CA SER A 356 -3.45 3.78 -5.67
C SER A 356 -2.36 4.28 -6.64
N GLY A 357 -2.71 4.47 -7.90
CA GLY A 357 -1.85 4.85 -9.03
C GLY A 357 -2.25 4.08 -10.28
N ALA A 358 -1.64 4.43 -11.42
CA ALA A 358 -1.93 3.75 -12.70
C ALA A 358 -1.73 2.23 -12.58
N ASP A 359 -2.69 1.45 -13.10
CA ASP A 359 -2.69 -0.01 -13.12
C ASP A 359 -2.66 -0.67 -11.72
N ARG A 360 -3.22 0.02 -10.72
CA ARG A 360 -3.31 -0.46 -9.33
C ARG A 360 -4.74 -0.46 -8.80
N ASN A 361 -5.68 -0.95 -9.62
CA ASN A 361 -7.04 -1.21 -9.17
C ASN A 361 -7.06 -2.44 -8.27
N GLY A 362 -7.88 -2.41 -7.23
CA GLY A 362 -8.10 -3.53 -6.30
C GLY A 362 -9.58 -3.80 -6.10
N SER A 363 -10.05 -3.81 -4.84
CA SER A 363 -11.46 -3.99 -4.51
C SER A 363 -12.25 -2.68 -4.39
N GLN A 364 -11.55 -1.55 -4.19
CA GLN A 364 -12.23 -0.29 -3.92
C GLN A 364 -12.84 0.30 -5.19
N PHE A 365 -14.06 0.77 -5.07
CA PHE A 365 -14.80 1.45 -6.13
C PHE A 365 -15.46 2.72 -5.61
N PHE A 366 -15.87 3.58 -6.51
CA PHE A 366 -16.66 4.75 -6.17
C PHE A 366 -17.84 4.94 -7.13
N ILE A 367 -18.84 5.64 -6.65
CA ILE A 367 -19.99 6.12 -7.43
C ILE A 367 -19.91 7.66 -7.44
N THR A 368 -19.99 8.28 -8.61
CA THR A 368 -20.01 9.75 -8.69
C THR A 368 -21.32 10.31 -8.14
N LEU A 369 -21.23 11.41 -7.38
CA LEU A 369 -22.37 12.18 -6.85
C LEU A 369 -22.64 13.46 -7.66
N GLY A 370 -21.85 13.71 -8.70
CA GLY A 370 -21.94 14.79 -9.64
C GLY A 370 -20.91 14.63 -10.76
N PRO A 371 -20.84 15.56 -11.72
CA PRO A 371 -19.79 15.55 -12.77
C PRO A 371 -18.40 15.69 -12.15
N THR A 372 -17.48 14.77 -12.50
CA THR A 372 -16.09 14.75 -12.00
C THR A 372 -15.09 14.56 -13.12
N PRO A 373 -15.02 15.49 -14.10
CA PRO A 373 -14.21 15.32 -15.31
C PRO A 373 -12.71 15.19 -15.04
N ASP A 374 -12.22 15.62 -13.88
CA ASP A 374 -10.82 15.48 -13.49
C ASP A 374 -10.40 14.01 -13.27
N LEU A 375 -11.36 13.07 -13.17
CA LEU A 375 -11.12 11.65 -13.05
C LEU A 375 -10.98 10.93 -14.40
N ASN A 376 -11.31 11.61 -15.52
CA ASN A 376 -11.24 11.03 -16.86
C ASN A 376 -9.83 10.54 -17.20
N GLY A 377 -9.74 9.34 -17.77
CA GLY A 377 -8.48 8.73 -18.19
C GLY A 377 -7.57 8.25 -17.04
N GLY A 378 -7.88 8.57 -15.78
CA GLY A 378 -7.13 8.12 -14.60
C GLY A 378 -7.75 6.92 -13.89
N TYR A 379 -9.06 6.71 -14.08
CA TYR A 379 -9.84 5.71 -13.37
C TYR A 379 -10.74 4.95 -14.35
N THR A 380 -10.80 3.62 -14.22
CA THR A 380 -11.63 2.77 -15.05
C THR A 380 -13.11 2.98 -14.75
N ILE A 381 -13.90 3.35 -15.74
CA ILE A 381 -15.36 3.33 -15.66
C ILE A 381 -15.83 1.92 -16.02
N PHE A 382 -16.59 1.29 -15.12
CA PHE A 382 -17.05 -0.09 -15.31
C PHE A 382 -18.58 -0.29 -15.19
N GLY A 383 -19.33 0.80 -15.00
CA GLY A 383 -20.79 0.72 -14.92
C GLY A 383 -21.47 2.04 -14.62
N LYS A 384 -22.77 1.98 -14.44
CA LYS A 384 -23.62 3.14 -14.12
C LYS A 384 -24.81 2.74 -13.29
N VAL A 385 -25.20 3.58 -12.33
CA VAL A 385 -26.43 3.49 -11.56
C VAL A 385 -27.65 3.73 -12.45
N LYS A 386 -28.67 2.89 -12.34
CA LYS A 386 -29.93 3.06 -13.07
C LYS A 386 -30.69 4.28 -12.57
N GLU A 387 -31.40 4.95 -13.48
CA GLU A 387 -32.10 6.22 -13.19
C GLU A 387 -33.02 6.14 -11.97
N ASP A 388 -33.73 5.02 -11.81
CA ASP A 388 -34.68 4.82 -10.69
C ASP A 388 -33.97 4.71 -9.32
N SER A 389 -32.67 4.47 -9.29
CA SER A 389 -31.85 4.35 -8.07
C SER A 389 -31.01 5.58 -7.76
N LEU A 390 -30.94 6.58 -8.64
CA LEU A 390 -30.12 7.78 -8.44
C LEU A 390 -30.48 8.54 -7.16
N ALA A 391 -31.75 8.58 -6.79
CA ALA A 391 -32.19 9.26 -5.58
C ALA A 391 -31.65 8.62 -4.28
N VAL A 392 -31.23 7.35 -4.31
CA VAL A 392 -30.63 6.68 -3.14
C VAL A 392 -29.22 7.21 -2.86
N LEU A 393 -28.55 7.75 -3.87
CA LEU A 393 -27.21 8.31 -3.71
C LEU A 393 -27.19 9.52 -2.77
N ASP A 394 -28.29 10.31 -2.75
CA ASP A 394 -28.44 11.46 -1.86
C ASP A 394 -28.61 11.06 -0.38
N GLU A 395 -28.99 9.80 -0.12
CA GLU A 395 -29.19 9.24 1.22
C GLU A 395 -27.91 8.60 1.79
N ILE A 396 -26.83 8.48 0.99
CA ILE A 396 -25.52 7.98 1.46
C ILE A 396 -24.92 9.01 2.40
N ALA A 397 -24.62 8.59 3.64
CA ALA A 397 -24.12 9.48 4.67
C ALA A 397 -22.76 10.09 4.28
N LEU A 398 -22.66 11.42 4.30
CA LEU A 398 -21.40 12.15 4.06
C LEU A 398 -20.35 11.73 5.07
N ARG A 399 -19.13 11.49 4.61
CA ARG A 399 -18.02 11.05 5.44
C ARG A 399 -16.66 11.51 4.90
N ASP A 400 -15.92 12.23 5.71
CA ASP A 400 -14.52 12.58 5.45
C ASP A 400 -13.62 11.68 6.31
N PRO A 401 -12.82 10.79 5.70
CA PRO A 401 -11.93 9.87 6.44
C PRO A 401 -10.85 10.59 7.26
N ASN A 402 -10.53 11.86 6.93
CA ASN A 402 -9.55 12.63 7.69
C ASN A 402 -10.09 13.14 9.03
N THR A 403 -11.40 13.20 9.18
CA THR A 403 -12.08 13.73 10.38
C THR A 403 -12.92 12.69 11.12
N ALA A 404 -13.35 11.65 10.43
CA ALA A 404 -14.14 10.56 11.01
C ALA A 404 -13.22 9.60 11.77
N THR A 405 -13.46 9.46 13.08
CA THR A 405 -12.64 8.62 13.99
C THR A 405 -13.25 7.25 14.28
N ASP A 406 -14.48 7.02 13.82
CA ASP A 406 -15.23 5.77 14.00
C ASP A 406 -16.18 5.56 12.81
N PHE A 407 -16.94 4.49 12.79
CA PHE A 407 -17.90 4.17 11.72
C PHE A 407 -19.37 4.44 12.11
N GLU A 408 -19.61 5.16 13.20
CA GLU A 408 -20.97 5.49 13.62
C GLU A 408 -21.65 6.36 12.57
N GLY A 409 -22.82 5.91 12.09
CA GLY A 409 -23.61 6.60 11.07
C GLY A 409 -23.11 6.46 9.62
N ALA A 410 -22.01 5.74 9.37
CA ALA A 410 -21.58 5.46 8.01
C ALA A 410 -22.60 4.57 7.28
N THR A 411 -22.80 4.79 5.98
CA THR A 411 -23.62 3.90 5.16
C THR A 411 -22.90 2.57 4.95
N ILE A 412 -23.61 1.47 5.17
CA ILE A 412 -23.07 0.09 5.09
C ILE A 412 -23.63 -0.59 3.85
N ILE A 413 -22.80 -1.35 3.15
CA ILE A 413 -23.20 -2.31 2.13
C ILE A 413 -23.56 -3.61 2.85
N ASN A 414 -24.84 -4.01 2.80
CA ASN A 414 -25.32 -5.26 3.40
C ASN A 414 -24.99 -6.48 2.54
N GLY A 415 -24.82 -6.27 1.23
CA GLY A 415 -24.45 -7.29 0.26
C GLY A 415 -24.63 -6.79 -1.17
N VAL A 416 -24.15 -7.58 -2.13
CA VAL A 416 -24.23 -7.30 -3.57
C VAL A 416 -24.83 -8.51 -4.28
N GLU A 417 -25.97 -8.32 -4.97
CA GLU A 417 -26.59 -9.33 -5.83
C GLU A 417 -26.16 -9.08 -7.27
N ILE A 418 -25.59 -10.09 -7.92
CA ILE A 418 -25.22 -10.05 -9.35
C ILE A 418 -26.30 -10.73 -10.18
N ILE A 419 -26.71 -10.08 -11.26
CA ILE A 419 -27.72 -10.55 -12.19
C ILE A 419 -27.09 -10.63 -13.59
N GLU A 420 -27.01 -11.83 -14.15
CA GLU A 420 -26.70 -12.07 -15.54
C GLU A 420 -27.99 -11.99 -16.36
N ASN A 421 -28.00 -11.16 -17.45
CA ASN A 421 -29.17 -10.88 -18.26
C ASN A 421 -29.10 -11.54 -19.64
#